data_3660845129c2e4b89ca6bc79e45bd2fe
#
_entry.id   3660845129c2e4b89ca6bc79e45bd2fe
#
_cell.length_a   1.000
_cell.length_b   1.000
_cell.length_c   1.000
_cell.angle_alpha   90.00
_cell.angle_beta   90.00
_cell.angle_gamma   90.00
#
_symmetry.space_group_name_H-M   'P 1'
#
loop_
_entity.id
_entity.type
_entity.pdbx_description
1 polymer ?
#
loop_
_entity_poly.entity_id
_entity_poly.type
_entity_poly.pdbx_seq_one_letter_code
_entity_poly.pdbx_strand_id
1 'polypeptide(L)'
;MSPVKAILLAMDLLNGVIKHLLDNGNFERITVPCCFGNHGRLTHKPRAKTAPDTSLEWMMYNLLATHWKHEKRLVFHIADAVQLYLPVFEYPIRFMHGDDVSYGGGVGGITIPMRRAIADWDKTKRAYCSMFGHFHTAVDIGNAIGNGSLIGANAYGVRIHAAYEPPRQQFVLIDQKRGKSSVSHIYTDYLPPVTKE
;
A
#
# COMPACT_ATOMS: atom_id res chain seq x y z
N MET A 1 18.57 11.41 2.69
CA MET A 1 17.86 11.47 4.00
C MET A 1 18.19 10.21 4.77
N SER A 2 18.40 10.27 6.11
CA SER A 2 18.59 9.05 6.90
C SER A 2 17.26 8.29 7.07
N PRO A 3 17.29 6.95 7.30
CA PRO A 3 16.06 6.18 7.50
C PRO A 3 15.17 6.74 8.62
N VAL A 4 15.76 7.17 9.72
CA VAL A 4 15.01 7.78 10.84
C VAL A 4 14.28 9.06 10.42
N LYS A 5 14.96 9.95 9.70
CA LYS A 5 14.33 11.19 9.19
C LYS A 5 13.23 10.89 8.17
N ALA A 6 13.40 9.84 7.36
CA ALA A 6 12.38 9.42 6.42
C ALA A 6 11.11 8.92 7.14
N ILE A 7 11.27 8.14 8.21
CA ILE A 7 10.13 7.67 9.02
C ILE A 7 9.40 8.83 9.71
N LEU A 8 10.13 9.78 10.27
CA LEU A 8 9.50 10.96 10.90
C LEU A 8 8.71 11.77 9.88
N LEU A 9 9.28 12.02 8.70
CA LEU A 9 8.55 12.71 7.61
C LEU A 9 7.31 11.90 7.18
N ALA A 10 7.43 10.59 7.03
CA ALA A 10 6.30 9.74 6.67
C ALA A 10 5.18 9.78 7.72
N MET A 11 5.54 9.81 9.01
CA MET A 11 4.56 9.97 10.10
C MET A 11 3.82 11.30 10.00
N ASP A 12 4.53 12.40 9.77
CA ASP A 12 3.92 13.73 9.63
C ASP A 12 2.95 13.77 8.45
N LEU A 13 3.36 13.24 7.29
CA LEU A 13 2.51 13.18 6.10
C LEU A 13 1.28 12.30 6.33
N LEU A 14 1.44 11.12 6.92
CA LEU A 14 0.32 10.22 7.23
C LEU A 14 -0.64 10.82 8.25
N ASN A 15 -0.13 11.50 9.28
CA ASN A 15 -0.96 12.24 10.23
C ASN A 15 -1.78 13.34 9.52
N GLY A 16 -1.15 14.07 8.60
CA GLY A 16 -1.84 15.07 7.79
C GLY A 16 -2.97 14.48 6.93
N VAL A 17 -2.71 13.36 6.26
CA VAL A 17 -3.72 12.65 5.46
C VAL A 17 -4.87 12.14 6.34
N ILE A 18 -4.57 11.49 7.46
CA ILE A 18 -5.58 10.97 8.39
C ILE A 18 -6.45 12.12 8.92
N LYS A 19 -5.81 13.20 9.38
CA LYS A 19 -6.52 14.39 9.85
C LYS A 19 -7.43 14.96 8.76
N HIS A 20 -6.94 15.10 7.54
CA HIS A 20 -7.73 15.60 6.42
C HIS A 20 -8.96 14.73 6.13
N LEU A 21 -8.81 13.42 6.14
CA LEU A 21 -9.92 12.48 5.94
C LEU A 21 -10.95 12.56 7.07
N LEU A 22 -10.51 12.70 8.33
CA LEU A 22 -11.39 12.82 9.48
C LEU A 22 -12.17 14.12 9.49
N ASP A 23 -11.54 15.23 9.10
CA ASP A 23 -12.14 16.57 9.13
C ASP A 23 -13.07 16.81 7.94
N ASN A 24 -12.76 16.27 6.76
CA ASN A 24 -13.44 16.61 5.50
C ASN A 24 -14.21 15.46 4.86
N GLY A 25 -13.96 14.23 5.24
CA GLY A 25 -14.45 13.01 4.52
C GLY A 25 -15.72 12.51 5.14
N ASN A 26 -16.49 13.00 5.94
CA ASN A 26 -17.76 12.47 6.50
C ASN A 26 -17.88 10.91 6.53
N PHE A 27 -16.74 10.24 6.84
CA PHE A 27 -16.65 8.78 6.92
C PHE A 27 -17.16 8.30 8.29
N GLU A 28 -18.01 7.28 8.29
CA GLU A 28 -18.39 6.58 9.51
C GLU A 28 -17.21 5.80 10.10
N ARG A 29 -16.35 5.27 9.22
CA ARG A 29 -15.17 4.49 9.61
C ARG A 29 -14.05 4.62 8.59
N ILE A 30 -12.84 4.78 9.10
CA ILE A 30 -11.59 4.74 8.31
C ILE A 30 -10.79 3.54 8.82
N THR A 31 -10.54 2.57 7.96
CA THR A 31 -9.73 1.40 8.25
C THR A 31 -8.40 1.51 7.53
N VAL A 32 -7.30 1.39 8.25
CA VAL A 32 -5.94 1.54 7.73
C VAL A 32 -5.22 0.20 7.78
N PRO A 33 -5.18 -0.56 6.67
CA PRO A 33 -4.35 -1.75 6.58
C PRO A 33 -2.88 -1.35 6.43
N CYS A 34 -2.03 -1.82 7.33
CA CYS A 34 -0.62 -1.49 7.39
C CYS A 34 0.23 -2.74 7.11
N CYS A 35 0.94 -2.74 6.00
CA CYS A 35 1.90 -3.77 5.63
C CYS A 35 3.30 -3.14 5.57
N PHE A 36 4.27 -3.77 6.22
CA PHE A 36 5.65 -3.33 6.14
C PHE A 36 6.31 -3.80 4.84
N GLY A 37 7.28 -3.03 4.36
CA GLY A 37 8.01 -3.32 3.13
C GLY A 37 9.49 -3.65 3.38
N ASN A 38 10.21 -3.78 2.28
CA ASN A 38 11.63 -4.18 2.32
C ASN A 38 12.60 -3.03 2.60
N HIS A 39 12.17 -1.77 2.49
CA HIS A 39 13.05 -0.60 2.72
C HIS A 39 13.15 -0.18 4.17
N GLY A 40 12.12 -0.42 4.98
CA GLY A 40 12.11 -0.11 6.42
C GLY A 40 12.81 -1.11 7.32
N ARG A 41 13.34 -2.22 6.77
CA ARG A 41 14.00 -3.27 7.57
C ARG A 41 15.35 -2.81 8.12
N LEU A 42 15.64 -3.22 9.36
CA LEU A 42 16.93 -3.02 10.04
C LEU A 42 17.94 -4.15 9.75
N THR A 43 17.49 -5.25 9.12
CA THR A 43 18.32 -6.41 8.83
C THR A 43 18.86 -6.36 7.40
N HIS A 44 20.07 -6.88 7.19
CA HIS A 44 20.69 -6.93 5.86
C HIS A 44 19.90 -7.82 4.88
N LYS A 45 19.34 -8.94 5.36
CA LYS A 45 18.52 -9.87 4.56
C LYS A 45 17.08 -9.89 5.10
N PRO A 46 16.08 -10.11 4.22
CA PRO A 46 14.71 -10.32 4.66
C PRO A 46 14.61 -11.51 5.63
N ARG A 47 13.81 -11.38 6.67
CA ARG A 47 13.52 -12.42 7.66
C ARG A 47 12.03 -12.44 7.92
N ALA A 48 11.28 -13.25 7.18
CA ALA A 48 9.83 -13.28 7.26
C ALA A 48 9.28 -13.48 8.69
N LYS A 49 9.91 -14.37 9.47
CA LYS A 49 9.44 -14.72 10.82
C LYS A 49 9.62 -13.61 11.87
N THR A 50 10.62 -12.74 11.71
CA THR A 50 10.94 -11.64 12.65
C THR A 50 10.89 -10.27 11.96
N ALA A 51 10.21 -10.17 10.83
CA ALA A 51 10.13 -8.96 10.06
C ALA A 51 9.49 -7.80 10.83
N PRO A 52 8.38 -8.00 11.59
CA PRO A 52 7.80 -6.93 12.41
C PRO A 52 8.80 -6.35 13.40
N ASP A 53 9.50 -7.19 14.16
CA ASP A 53 10.44 -6.78 15.23
C ASP A 53 11.64 -5.99 14.68
N THR A 54 11.89 -6.04 13.39
CA THR A 54 13.05 -5.41 12.73
C THR A 54 12.64 -4.41 11.64
N SER A 55 11.39 -3.93 11.66
CA SER A 55 10.85 -2.97 10.69
C SER A 55 10.57 -1.61 11.32
N LEU A 56 11.21 -0.57 10.79
CA LEU A 56 10.91 0.83 11.14
C LEU A 56 9.48 1.22 10.70
N GLU A 57 8.98 0.64 9.61
CA GLU A 57 7.61 0.89 9.15
C GLU A 57 6.60 0.29 10.12
N TRP A 58 6.82 -0.94 10.58
CA TRP A 58 5.96 -1.57 11.59
C TRP A 58 5.93 -0.76 12.89
N MET A 59 7.09 -0.30 13.35
CA MET A 59 7.18 0.61 14.49
C MET A 59 6.38 1.90 14.25
N MET A 60 6.54 2.51 13.09
CA MET A 60 5.82 3.74 12.71
C MET A 60 4.30 3.55 12.77
N TYR A 61 3.78 2.44 12.24
CA TYR A 61 2.34 2.15 12.26
C TYR A 61 1.81 2.00 13.67
N ASN A 62 2.57 1.36 14.58
CA ASN A 62 2.19 1.24 15.99
C ASN A 62 2.20 2.59 16.71
N LEU A 63 3.14 3.47 16.39
CA LEU A 63 3.17 4.84 16.93
C LEU A 63 1.97 5.66 16.43
N LEU A 64 1.62 5.57 15.14
CA LEU A 64 0.43 6.20 14.58
C LEU A 64 -0.85 5.68 15.24
N ALA A 65 -0.99 4.36 15.38
CA ALA A 65 -2.14 3.75 16.06
C ALA A 65 -2.26 4.21 17.52
N THR A 66 -1.14 4.34 18.21
CA THR A 66 -1.10 4.86 19.59
C THR A 66 -1.49 6.34 19.65
N HIS A 67 -1.02 7.15 18.72
CA HIS A 67 -1.37 8.57 18.63
C HIS A 67 -2.88 8.77 18.44
N TRP A 68 -3.49 7.99 17.55
CA TRP A 68 -4.89 8.08 17.19
C TRP A 68 -5.84 7.19 18.01
N LYS A 69 -5.39 6.56 19.08
CA LYS A 69 -6.16 5.57 19.87
C LYS A 69 -7.49 6.08 20.42
N HIS A 70 -7.70 7.37 20.52
CA HIS A 70 -8.92 7.98 21.03
C HIS A 70 -9.95 8.32 19.91
N GLU A 71 -9.55 8.28 18.64
CA GLU A 71 -10.46 8.50 17.51
C GLU A 71 -11.18 7.19 17.16
N LYS A 72 -12.45 7.11 17.52
CA LYS A 72 -13.26 5.87 17.39
C LYS A 72 -13.57 5.48 15.94
N ARG A 73 -13.53 6.45 15.01
CA ARG A 73 -13.76 6.21 13.59
C ARG A 73 -12.55 5.61 12.89
N LEU A 74 -11.36 5.66 13.51
CA LEU A 74 -10.10 5.25 12.90
C LEU A 74 -9.63 3.93 13.50
N VAL A 75 -9.38 2.94 12.64
CA VAL A 75 -8.92 1.61 13.05
C VAL A 75 -7.69 1.20 12.24
N PHE A 76 -6.59 0.96 12.92
CA PHE A 76 -5.38 0.41 12.32
C PHE A 76 -5.38 -1.12 12.41
N HIS A 77 -5.08 -1.77 11.29
CA HIS A 77 -4.77 -3.19 11.23
C HIS A 77 -3.32 -3.34 10.78
N ILE A 78 -2.45 -3.66 11.72
CA ILE A 78 -1.01 -3.74 11.50
C ILE A 78 -0.64 -5.20 11.33
N ALA A 79 -0.04 -5.54 10.19
CA ALA A 79 0.33 -6.91 9.88
C ALA A 79 1.54 -7.37 10.71
N ASP A 80 1.42 -8.54 11.33
CA ASP A 80 2.54 -9.29 11.93
C ASP A 80 3.14 -10.32 10.96
N ALA A 81 2.67 -10.31 9.71
CA ALA A 81 3.09 -11.19 8.64
C ALA A 81 3.19 -10.42 7.32
N VAL A 82 3.71 -11.05 6.28
CA VAL A 82 3.86 -10.45 4.94
C VAL A 82 2.53 -10.12 4.26
N GLN A 83 1.44 -10.72 4.73
CA GLN A 83 0.10 -10.51 4.18
C GLN A 83 -0.90 -10.21 5.29
N LEU A 84 -1.81 -9.28 5.01
CA LEU A 84 -2.94 -8.93 5.87
C LEU A 84 -4.24 -9.15 5.09
N TYR A 85 -5.23 -9.73 5.74
CA TYR A 85 -6.55 -9.96 5.15
C TYR A 85 -7.63 -9.21 5.93
N LEU A 86 -8.32 -8.32 5.25
CA LEU A 86 -9.46 -7.60 5.81
C LEU A 86 -10.68 -7.72 4.89
N PRO A 87 -11.87 -7.91 5.44
CA PRO A 87 -13.10 -7.88 4.66
C PRO A 87 -13.48 -6.42 4.33
N VAL A 88 -13.91 -6.20 3.11
CA VAL A 88 -14.69 -5.03 2.69
C VAL A 88 -16.04 -5.58 2.28
N PHE A 89 -17.06 -5.36 3.09
CA PHE A 89 -18.31 -6.13 3.05
C PHE A 89 -18.02 -7.64 3.19
N GLU A 90 -18.51 -8.47 2.30
CA GLU A 90 -18.23 -9.92 2.24
C GLU A 90 -16.96 -10.26 1.43
N TYR A 91 -16.29 -9.26 0.84
CA TYR A 91 -15.13 -9.47 -0.02
C TYR A 91 -13.82 -9.46 0.78
N PRO A 92 -13.15 -10.59 0.98
CA PRO A 92 -11.84 -10.62 1.64
C PRO A 92 -10.78 -10.00 0.74
N ILE A 93 -10.18 -8.90 1.19
CA ILE A 93 -9.08 -8.23 0.49
C ILE A 93 -7.76 -8.63 1.15
N ARG A 94 -6.80 -9.08 0.32
CA ARG A 94 -5.41 -9.32 0.73
C ARG A 94 -4.61 -8.05 0.51
N PHE A 95 -3.94 -7.57 1.54
CA PHE A 95 -2.99 -6.46 1.48
C PHE A 95 -1.58 -6.99 1.71
N MET A 96 -0.61 -6.51 0.96
CA MET A 96 0.79 -6.89 1.07
C MET A 96 1.69 -5.81 0.46
N HIS A 97 2.98 -5.80 0.83
CA HIS A 97 3.94 -4.95 0.14
C HIS A 97 4.21 -5.45 -1.29
N GLY A 98 4.52 -6.72 -1.46
CA GLY A 98 4.74 -7.36 -2.75
C GLY A 98 6.18 -7.79 -3.03
N ASP A 99 7.12 -7.52 -2.13
CA ASP A 99 8.55 -7.87 -2.28
C ASP A 99 8.85 -9.37 -2.17
N ASP A 100 7.89 -10.17 -1.78
CA ASP A 100 7.91 -11.63 -1.80
C ASP A 100 7.59 -12.23 -3.18
N VAL A 101 7.15 -11.42 -4.15
CA VAL A 101 6.94 -11.84 -5.53
C VAL A 101 8.18 -11.54 -6.36
N SER A 102 8.95 -12.56 -6.69
CA SER A 102 10.14 -12.41 -7.53
C SER A 102 9.76 -12.00 -8.96
N TYR A 103 10.30 -10.86 -9.40
CA TYR A 103 10.15 -10.36 -10.76
C TYR A 103 11.47 -9.76 -11.26
N GLY A 104 12.06 -10.40 -12.27
CA GLY A 104 13.33 -9.97 -12.88
C GLY A 104 13.17 -9.32 -14.26
N GLY A 105 11.97 -8.85 -14.63
CA GLY A 105 11.64 -8.37 -15.97
C GLY A 105 11.08 -9.48 -16.87
N GLY A 106 10.71 -9.14 -18.09
CA GLY A 106 10.22 -10.07 -19.09
C GLY A 106 8.84 -9.75 -19.63
N VAL A 107 8.39 -10.56 -20.59
CA VAL A 107 7.09 -10.41 -21.27
C VAL A 107 5.94 -10.56 -20.26
N GLY A 108 4.98 -9.66 -20.32
CA GLY A 108 3.82 -9.64 -19.43
C GLY A 108 4.06 -8.91 -18.11
N GLY A 109 5.26 -8.36 -17.87
CA GLY A 109 5.56 -7.56 -16.69
C GLY A 109 5.28 -8.32 -15.40
N ILE A 110 4.86 -7.60 -14.35
CA ILE A 110 4.49 -8.18 -13.05
C ILE A 110 3.22 -9.06 -13.11
N THR A 111 2.42 -8.97 -14.17
CA THR A 111 1.14 -9.67 -14.26
C THR A 111 1.30 -11.19 -14.12
N ILE A 112 2.25 -11.79 -14.82
CA ILE A 112 2.44 -13.25 -14.78
C ILE A 112 2.97 -13.72 -13.43
N PRO A 113 4.07 -13.16 -12.86
CA PRO A 113 4.54 -13.54 -11.53
C PRO A 113 3.47 -13.36 -10.44
N MET A 114 2.75 -12.24 -10.46
CA MET A 114 1.70 -11.96 -9.47
C MET A 114 0.55 -12.96 -9.57
N ARG A 115 0.07 -13.29 -10.76
CA ARG A 115 -0.99 -14.30 -10.93
C ARG A 115 -0.58 -15.68 -10.43
N ARG A 116 0.68 -16.08 -10.63
CA ARG A 116 1.22 -17.34 -10.08
C ARG A 116 1.24 -17.33 -8.56
N ALA A 117 1.76 -16.25 -7.97
CA ALA A 117 1.81 -16.11 -6.52
C ALA A 117 0.40 -16.14 -5.90
N ILE A 118 -0.56 -15.42 -6.49
CA ILE A 118 -1.96 -15.44 -6.05
C ILE A 118 -2.55 -16.84 -6.12
N ALA A 119 -2.33 -17.57 -7.23
CA ALA A 119 -2.83 -18.93 -7.38
C ALA A 119 -2.28 -19.89 -6.31
N ASP A 120 -1.03 -19.67 -5.88
CA ASP A 120 -0.43 -20.46 -4.80
C ASP A 120 -0.97 -20.06 -3.42
N TRP A 121 -1.08 -18.78 -3.12
CA TRP A 121 -1.62 -18.31 -1.85
C TRP A 121 -3.09 -18.66 -1.65
N ASP A 122 -3.89 -18.63 -2.72
CA ASP A 122 -5.32 -18.93 -2.68
C ASP A 122 -5.61 -20.40 -2.37
N LYS A 123 -4.63 -21.30 -2.51
CA LYS A 123 -4.72 -22.69 -2.04
C LYS A 123 -4.83 -22.77 -0.51
N THR A 124 -4.22 -21.79 0.20
CA THR A 124 -4.22 -21.75 1.66
C THR A 124 -5.30 -20.78 2.18
N LYS A 125 -5.36 -19.57 1.65
CA LYS A 125 -6.34 -18.56 2.04
C LYS A 125 -6.71 -17.68 0.84
N ARG A 126 -7.90 -17.91 0.34
CA ARG A 126 -8.41 -17.20 -0.84
C ARG A 126 -8.75 -15.75 -0.51
N ALA A 127 -8.42 -14.84 -1.43
CA ALA A 127 -8.87 -13.46 -1.43
C ALA A 127 -9.74 -13.15 -2.65
N TYR A 128 -10.66 -12.22 -2.50
CA TYR A 128 -11.41 -11.65 -3.62
C TYR A 128 -10.51 -10.79 -4.51
N CYS A 129 -9.67 -9.97 -3.88
CA CYS A 129 -8.71 -9.11 -4.55
C CYS A 129 -7.45 -8.96 -3.70
N SER A 130 -6.29 -8.84 -4.34
CA SER A 130 -5.01 -8.55 -3.70
C SER A 130 -4.58 -7.12 -4.01
N MET A 131 -4.20 -6.34 -3.00
CA MET A 131 -3.66 -4.99 -3.13
C MET A 131 -2.19 -4.98 -2.74
N PHE A 132 -1.33 -4.47 -3.62
CA PHE A 132 0.12 -4.53 -3.44
C PHE A 132 0.83 -3.27 -3.95
N GLY A 133 2.06 -3.05 -3.50
CA GLY A 133 2.96 -1.98 -3.93
C GLY A 133 4.24 -2.53 -4.54
N HIS A 134 5.40 -2.04 -4.10
CA HIS A 134 6.75 -2.47 -4.40
C HIS A 134 7.23 -2.22 -5.84
N PHE A 135 6.43 -2.51 -6.84
CA PHE A 135 6.84 -2.51 -8.26
C PHE A 135 6.79 -1.13 -8.90
N HIS A 136 6.34 -0.11 -8.16
CA HIS A 136 6.22 1.28 -8.64
C HIS A 136 5.38 1.41 -9.93
N THR A 137 4.50 0.47 -10.18
CA THR A 137 3.68 0.40 -11.39
C THR A 137 2.21 0.25 -11.00
N ALA A 138 1.39 1.19 -11.47
CA ALA A 138 -0.05 1.11 -11.30
C ALA A 138 -0.64 0.10 -12.29
N VAL A 139 -1.21 -0.98 -11.77
CA VAL A 139 -1.77 -2.05 -12.60
C VAL A 139 -3.04 -2.61 -12.00
N ASP A 140 -4.03 -2.92 -12.86
CA ASP A 140 -5.20 -3.74 -12.52
C ASP A 140 -5.16 -5.01 -13.39
N ILE A 141 -5.05 -6.16 -12.75
CA ILE A 141 -5.06 -7.47 -13.42
C ILE A 141 -6.30 -8.30 -13.07
N GLY A 142 -7.38 -7.63 -12.72
CA GLY A 142 -8.68 -8.22 -12.36
C GLY A 142 -8.79 -8.51 -10.87
N ASN A 143 -8.17 -9.57 -10.39
CA ASN A 143 -8.17 -9.96 -8.98
C ASN A 143 -6.94 -9.44 -8.19
N ALA A 144 -6.13 -8.55 -8.77
CA ALA A 144 -5.07 -7.87 -8.04
C ALA A 144 -4.83 -6.46 -8.59
N ILE A 145 -4.50 -5.54 -7.71
CA ILE A 145 -4.28 -4.13 -7.98
C ILE A 145 -2.92 -3.74 -7.41
N GLY A 146 -2.02 -3.34 -8.30
CA GLY A 146 -0.73 -2.77 -7.95
C GLY A 146 -0.81 -1.26 -7.83
N ASN A 147 -0.25 -0.71 -6.76
CA ASN A 147 -0.21 0.73 -6.56
C ASN A 147 0.98 1.35 -7.29
N GLY A 148 0.79 2.55 -7.84
CA GLY A 148 1.84 3.30 -8.49
C GLY A 148 2.82 3.97 -7.51
N SER A 149 3.84 4.62 -8.06
CA SER A 149 4.78 5.43 -7.30
C SER A 149 4.14 6.75 -6.87
N LEU A 150 4.31 7.13 -5.61
CA LEU A 150 3.86 8.42 -5.07
C LEU A 150 4.66 9.60 -5.67
N ILE A 151 5.90 9.35 -6.05
CA ILE A 151 6.83 10.35 -6.61
C ILE A 151 7.08 10.17 -8.11
N GLY A 152 6.40 9.19 -8.75
CA GLY A 152 6.56 8.89 -10.17
C GLY A 152 7.93 8.36 -10.55
N ALA A 153 8.33 8.65 -11.78
CA ALA A 153 9.63 8.23 -12.33
C ALA A 153 10.79 8.91 -11.60
N ASN A 154 11.79 8.13 -11.22
CA ASN A 154 12.98 8.61 -10.53
C ASN A 154 14.20 7.76 -10.92
N ALA A 155 15.40 8.17 -10.48
CA ALA A 155 16.66 7.50 -10.81
C ALA A 155 16.69 6.02 -10.39
N TYR A 156 16.01 5.65 -9.30
CA TYR A 156 15.88 4.26 -8.89
C TYR A 156 14.99 3.47 -9.85
N GLY A 157 13.86 4.03 -10.25
CA GLY A 157 12.96 3.44 -11.26
C GLY A 157 13.70 3.16 -12.59
N VAL A 158 14.51 4.10 -13.05
CA VAL A 158 15.36 3.89 -14.25
C VAL A 158 16.31 2.71 -14.04
N ARG A 159 16.95 2.61 -12.86
CA ARG A 159 17.89 1.52 -12.56
C ARG A 159 17.23 0.14 -12.56
N ILE A 160 15.99 0.03 -12.11
CA ILE A 160 15.23 -1.23 -12.07
C ILE A 160 14.39 -1.47 -13.33
N HIS A 161 14.56 -0.65 -14.35
CA HIS A 161 13.81 -0.70 -15.62
C HIS A 161 12.30 -0.61 -15.42
N ALA A 162 11.82 0.15 -14.41
CA ALA A 162 10.43 0.44 -14.25
C ALA A 162 9.89 1.26 -15.44
N ALA A 163 8.68 0.98 -15.86
CA ALA A 163 8.03 1.80 -16.88
C ALA A 163 7.90 3.25 -16.40
N TYR A 164 8.00 4.20 -17.33
CA TYR A 164 7.72 5.59 -17.01
C TYR A 164 6.24 5.75 -16.64
N GLU A 165 5.97 6.22 -15.43
CA GLU A 165 4.63 6.56 -14.98
C GLU A 165 4.63 7.93 -14.29
N PRO A 166 3.56 8.73 -14.48
CA PRO A 166 3.35 9.91 -13.62
C PRO A 166 3.11 9.46 -12.18
N PRO A 167 3.40 10.34 -11.19
CA PRO A 167 3.10 10.03 -9.79
C PRO A 167 1.61 9.83 -9.58
N ARG A 168 1.21 8.62 -9.16
CA ARG A 168 -0.20 8.26 -8.99
C ARG A 168 -0.41 7.15 -7.99
N GLN A 169 -1.61 7.14 -7.40
CA GLN A 169 -2.09 6.09 -6.51
C GLN A 169 -3.39 5.50 -7.05
N GLN A 170 -3.66 4.25 -6.72
CA GLN A 170 -4.91 3.59 -7.11
C GLN A 170 -6.03 3.96 -6.15
N PHE A 171 -7.16 4.34 -6.71
CA PHE A 171 -8.42 4.51 -6.00
C PHE A 171 -9.40 3.44 -6.46
N VAL A 172 -9.95 2.67 -5.51
CA VAL A 172 -10.79 1.50 -5.80
C VAL A 172 -12.12 1.66 -5.09
N LEU A 173 -13.22 1.56 -5.83
CA LEU A 173 -14.56 1.45 -5.26
C LEU A 173 -14.98 -0.01 -5.20
N ILE A 174 -15.44 -0.42 -4.03
CA ILE A 174 -16.05 -1.74 -3.81
C ILE A 174 -17.50 -1.54 -3.41
N ASP A 175 -18.39 -2.04 -4.23
CA ASP A 175 -19.84 -2.05 -4.01
C ASP A 175 -20.24 -3.31 -3.25
N GLN A 176 -21.18 -3.18 -2.31
CA GLN A 176 -21.60 -4.31 -1.49
C GLN A 176 -22.19 -5.46 -2.30
N LYS A 177 -22.91 -5.17 -3.39
CA LYS A 177 -23.58 -6.20 -4.20
C LYS A 177 -22.69 -6.72 -5.33
N ARG A 178 -21.80 -5.88 -5.90
CA ARG A 178 -21.06 -6.17 -7.13
C ARG A 178 -19.58 -6.38 -6.92
N GLY A 179 -19.04 -6.08 -5.75
CA GLY A 179 -17.61 -6.11 -5.46
C GLY A 179 -16.89 -4.92 -6.10
N LYS A 180 -15.72 -5.13 -6.68
CA LYS A 180 -14.94 -4.08 -7.34
C LYS A 180 -15.71 -3.46 -8.49
N SER A 181 -16.18 -2.22 -8.32
CA SER A 181 -17.01 -1.51 -9.28
C SER A 181 -16.20 -0.54 -10.15
N SER A 182 -15.15 0.07 -9.61
CA SER A 182 -14.24 0.90 -10.39
C SER A 182 -12.83 0.93 -9.83
N VAL A 183 -11.87 1.17 -10.72
CA VAL A 183 -10.47 1.48 -10.39
C VAL A 183 -10.10 2.74 -11.15
N SER A 184 -9.60 3.73 -10.46
CA SER A 184 -9.15 5.00 -11.03
C SER A 184 -7.84 5.45 -10.42
N HIS A 185 -7.24 6.50 -10.98
CA HIS A 185 -5.97 7.04 -10.49
C HIS A 185 -6.18 8.36 -9.78
N ILE A 186 -5.49 8.54 -8.65
CA ILE A 186 -5.28 9.83 -8.01
C ILE A 186 -3.86 10.25 -8.35
N TYR A 187 -3.71 11.29 -9.17
CA TYR A 187 -2.42 11.86 -9.51
C TYR A 187 -1.93 12.77 -8.38
N THR A 188 -0.66 12.61 -7.98
CA THR A 188 -0.08 13.32 -6.84
C THR A 188 0.81 14.50 -7.25
N ASP A 189 1.01 14.72 -8.55
CA ASP A 189 1.67 15.89 -9.13
C ASP A 189 0.72 17.05 -9.49
N TYR A 190 -0.59 16.83 -9.40
CA TYR A 190 -1.57 17.84 -9.61
C TYR A 190 -1.72 18.71 -8.35
N LEU A 191 -1.03 19.84 -8.35
CA LEU A 191 -1.30 20.91 -7.39
C LEU A 191 -2.37 21.84 -8.00
N PRO A 192 -3.52 22.04 -7.33
CA PRO A 192 -4.44 23.07 -7.76
C PRO A 192 -3.71 24.42 -7.80
N PRO A 193 -4.04 25.32 -8.72
CA PRO A 193 -3.41 26.62 -8.77
C PRO A 193 -3.58 27.30 -7.40
N VAL A 194 -2.46 27.76 -6.85
CA VAL A 194 -2.48 28.55 -5.60
C VAL A 194 -3.25 29.82 -5.92
N THR A 195 -4.50 29.90 -5.46
CA THR A 195 -5.23 31.16 -5.48
C THR A 195 -4.48 32.12 -4.56
N LYS A 196 -3.76 33.07 -5.16
CA LYS A 196 -3.21 34.20 -4.40
C LYS A 196 -4.41 34.99 -3.89
N GLU A 197 -4.71 34.84 -2.60
CA GLU A 197 -5.52 35.81 -1.88
C GLU A 197 -4.74 37.12 -1.71
#